data_c01b25ea4f01a48abe6011ac337ff48b
#
_entry.id   c01b25ea4f01a48abe6011ac337ff48b
#
_cell.length_a   1.000
_cell.length_b   1.000
_cell.length_c   1.000
_cell.angle_alpha   90.00
_cell.angle_beta   90.00
_cell.angle_gamma   90.00
#
_symmetry.space_group_name_H-M   'P 1'
#
loop_
_entity.id
_entity.type
_entity.pdbx_description
1 polymer ?
#
loop_
_entity_poly.entity_id
_entity_poly.type
_entity_poly.pdbx_seq_one_letter_code
_entity_poly.pdbx_strand_id
1 'polypeptide(L)'
;MADTMVASIFKYASISIAAVVGLYAILLGLLTTRTFQSHVVYLHAIQMTWFKDLNVPETFGFLKNQVTPFSIKTADGEQLYAWHILPIELYRKNELSLVEEPIGFVSDITSRRAFQLLRDDPEARLILHMHGAGGTVGSGYRVPNYRALSAGNPSKIHVLTVDYRGFGYSTGSPSEEKLILDARAIVDWAMDVAGIPATRILIFGQSMGTAVSLALSEHYALQSPPVAFAGTVLVAPFVDVATLVSTYRIAGTIPILSPFARFPQLSAAVYL
;
A
#
# COMPACT_ATOMS: atom_id res chain seq x y z
N MET A 1 -0.48 -58.77 -16.47
CA MET A 1 -0.25 -57.43 -17.06
C MET A 1 -1.19 -56.38 -16.51
N ALA A 2 -2.51 -56.61 -16.43
CA ALA A 2 -3.47 -55.66 -15.82
C ALA A 2 -3.19 -55.37 -14.34
N ASP A 3 -2.93 -56.40 -13.53
CA ASP A 3 -2.67 -56.23 -12.07
C ASP A 3 -1.41 -55.45 -11.76
N THR A 4 -0.34 -55.60 -12.56
CA THR A 4 0.87 -54.81 -12.39
C THR A 4 0.69 -53.34 -12.78
N MET A 5 -0.16 -53.09 -13.77
CA MET A 5 -0.51 -51.72 -14.19
C MET A 5 -1.37 -51.01 -13.09
N VAL A 6 -2.36 -51.70 -12.56
CA VAL A 6 -3.20 -51.19 -11.47
C VAL A 6 -2.36 -50.89 -10.21
N ALA A 7 -1.49 -51.83 -9.80
CA ALA A 7 -0.59 -51.60 -8.66
C ALA A 7 0.35 -50.41 -8.89
N SER A 8 0.86 -50.21 -10.10
CA SER A 8 1.67 -49.03 -10.42
C SER A 8 0.87 -47.73 -10.34
N ILE A 9 -0.36 -47.69 -10.82
CA ILE A 9 -1.24 -46.51 -10.73
C ILE A 9 -1.48 -46.15 -9.24
N PHE A 10 -1.84 -47.13 -8.40
CA PHE A 10 -2.04 -46.89 -6.98
C PHE A 10 -0.76 -46.39 -6.30
N LYS A 11 0.39 -46.96 -6.60
CA LYS A 11 1.71 -46.51 -6.07
C LYS A 11 1.98 -45.05 -6.43
N TYR A 12 1.84 -44.68 -7.70
CA TYR A 12 2.12 -43.30 -8.12
C TYR A 12 1.06 -42.31 -7.56
N ALA A 13 -0.21 -42.71 -7.50
CA ALA A 13 -1.26 -41.90 -6.86
C ALA A 13 -0.94 -41.66 -5.37
N SER A 14 -0.55 -42.70 -4.62
CA SER A 14 -0.16 -42.57 -3.20
C SER A 14 1.05 -41.66 -3.01
N ILE A 15 2.08 -41.80 -3.85
CA ILE A 15 3.25 -40.94 -3.82
C ILE A 15 2.88 -39.49 -4.10
N SER A 16 2.01 -39.24 -5.10
CA SER A 16 1.55 -37.89 -5.44
C SER A 16 0.76 -37.25 -4.30
N ILE A 17 -0.13 -38.01 -3.65
CA ILE A 17 -0.90 -37.53 -2.50
C ILE A 17 0.06 -37.22 -1.33
N ALA A 18 1.00 -38.11 -1.03
CA ALA A 18 1.97 -37.89 0.05
C ALA A 18 2.84 -36.65 -0.23
N ALA A 19 3.25 -36.45 -1.48
CA ALA A 19 4.01 -35.27 -1.88
C ALA A 19 3.19 -33.96 -1.70
N VAL A 20 1.92 -33.94 -2.07
CA VAL A 20 1.03 -32.77 -1.89
C VAL A 20 0.82 -32.49 -0.40
N VAL A 21 0.56 -33.50 0.41
CA VAL A 21 0.40 -33.36 1.86
C VAL A 21 1.70 -32.86 2.52
N GLY A 22 2.85 -33.42 2.11
CA GLY A 22 4.16 -33.00 2.59
C GLY A 22 4.48 -31.54 2.25
N LEU A 23 4.22 -31.15 1.01
CA LEU A 23 4.40 -29.75 0.54
C LEU A 23 3.49 -28.78 1.33
N TYR A 24 2.24 -29.18 1.57
CA TYR A 24 1.31 -28.40 2.36
C TYR A 24 1.77 -28.25 3.82
N ALA A 25 2.27 -29.32 4.44
CA ALA A 25 2.84 -29.27 5.79
C ALA A 25 4.07 -28.34 5.87
N ILE A 26 4.94 -28.38 4.85
CA ILE A 26 6.09 -27.48 4.73
C ILE A 26 5.60 -26.02 4.62
N LEU A 27 4.62 -25.74 3.79
CA LEU A 27 4.03 -24.40 3.65
C LEU A 27 3.51 -23.88 5.00
N LEU A 28 2.74 -24.69 5.74
CA LEU A 28 2.25 -24.32 7.06
C LEU A 28 3.41 -24.07 8.04
N GLY A 29 4.45 -24.89 8.00
CA GLY A 29 5.67 -24.70 8.81
C GLY A 29 6.40 -23.39 8.47
N LEU A 30 6.55 -23.07 7.19
CA LEU A 30 7.14 -21.79 6.75
C LEU A 30 6.31 -20.58 7.23
N LEU A 31 4.99 -20.69 7.21
CA LEU A 31 4.07 -19.65 7.68
C LEU A 31 4.16 -19.40 9.20
N THR A 32 4.88 -20.21 9.97
CA THR A 32 5.19 -19.93 11.38
C THR A 32 6.47 -19.08 11.56
N THR A 33 7.17 -18.74 10.47
CA THR A 33 8.38 -17.92 10.54
C THR A 33 8.08 -16.46 10.18
N ARG A 34 8.62 -15.50 10.95
CA ARG A 34 8.39 -14.05 10.72
C ARG A 34 8.74 -13.61 9.31
N THR A 35 9.87 -14.05 8.79
CA THR A 35 10.32 -13.67 7.44
C THR A 35 9.34 -14.12 6.38
N PHE A 36 8.84 -15.35 6.44
CA PHE A 36 7.90 -15.86 5.45
C PHE A 36 6.51 -15.21 5.61
N GLN A 37 6.07 -15.00 6.85
CA GLN A 37 4.84 -14.24 7.14
C GLN A 37 4.88 -12.85 6.52
N SER A 38 5.96 -12.11 6.72
CA SER A 38 6.15 -10.77 6.15
C SER A 38 5.97 -10.78 4.62
N HIS A 39 6.56 -11.75 3.91
CA HIS A 39 6.41 -11.87 2.46
C HIS A 39 4.98 -12.21 2.02
N VAL A 40 4.26 -13.02 2.79
CA VAL A 40 2.90 -13.46 2.46
C VAL A 40 1.86 -12.40 2.82
N VAL A 41 2.03 -11.72 3.95
CA VAL A 41 1.06 -10.70 4.42
C VAL A 41 1.21 -9.40 3.65
N TYR A 42 2.44 -8.91 3.54
CA TYR A 42 2.68 -7.64 2.85
C TYR A 42 2.73 -7.78 1.33
N LEU A 43 3.13 -8.94 0.79
CA LEU A 43 3.33 -9.18 -0.64
C LEU A 43 4.24 -8.11 -1.30
N HIS A 44 5.12 -7.50 -0.53
CA HIS A 44 5.90 -6.32 -0.92
C HIS A 44 6.87 -6.59 -2.07
N ALA A 45 7.33 -7.85 -2.25
CA ALA A 45 8.16 -8.25 -3.39
C ALA A 45 7.38 -8.34 -4.71
N ILE A 46 6.03 -8.31 -4.67
CA ILE A 46 5.18 -8.44 -5.86
C ILE A 46 4.78 -7.04 -6.33
N GLN A 47 5.49 -6.49 -7.29
CA GLN A 47 5.30 -5.11 -7.74
C GLN A 47 4.07 -4.87 -8.62
N MET A 48 3.63 -5.85 -9.44
CA MET A 48 2.48 -5.75 -10.36
C MET A 48 2.57 -4.61 -11.39
N THR A 49 3.73 -3.98 -11.54
CA THR A 49 3.98 -2.89 -12.49
C THR A 49 5.11 -3.25 -13.45
N TRP A 50 5.16 -4.55 -13.78
CA TRP A 50 6.13 -5.12 -14.71
C TRP A 50 6.22 -4.29 -15.98
N PHE A 51 7.44 -3.95 -16.39
CA PHE A 51 7.74 -3.18 -17.61
C PHE A 51 7.34 -1.70 -17.59
N LYS A 52 6.88 -1.14 -16.46
CA LYS A 52 6.60 0.29 -16.34
C LYS A 52 7.51 0.91 -15.30
N ASP A 53 8.10 2.06 -15.65
CA ASP A 53 8.88 2.87 -14.73
C ASP A 53 7.94 3.78 -13.92
N LEU A 54 7.99 3.68 -12.60
CA LEU A 54 7.21 4.52 -11.70
C LEU A 54 7.60 6.00 -11.80
N ASN A 55 8.82 6.30 -12.27
CA ASN A 55 9.27 7.66 -12.52
C ASN A 55 8.67 8.29 -13.79
N VAL A 56 7.88 7.51 -14.56
CA VAL A 56 7.19 7.98 -15.75
C VAL A 56 5.68 7.75 -15.59
N PRO A 57 5.00 8.55 -14.73
CA PRO A 57 3.57 8.38 -14.44
C PRO A 57 2.67 8.45 -15.67
N GLU A 58 3.13 9.06 -16.75
CA GLU A 58 2.44 9.12 -18.03
C GLU A 58 2.14 7.72 -18.60
N THR A 59 3.01 6.74 -18.35
CA THR A 59 2.80 5.33 -18.76
C THR A 59 1.62 4.67 -18.04
N PHE A 60 1.15 5.27 -16.96
CA PHE A 60 -0.04 4.88 -16.21
C PHE A 60 -1.28 5.71 -16.59
N GLY A 61 -1.15 6.54 -17.63
CA GLY A 61 -2.23 7.34 -18.22
C GLY A 61 -2.48 8.68 -17.54
N PHE A 62 -1.51 9.21 -16.79
CA PHE A 62 -1.51 10.61 -16.36
C PHE A 62 -1.01 11.55 -17.46
N LEU A 63 -1.36 12.81 -17.36
CA LEU A 63 -0.83 13.87 -18.23
C LEU A 63 0.61 14.21 -17.81
N LYS A 64 1.37 14.81 -18.71
CA LYS A 64 2.77 15.18 -18.45
C LYS A 64 2.88 16.06 -17.20
N ASN A 65 3.68 15.64 -16.23
CA ASN A 65 3.84 16.33 -14.92
C ASN A 65 2.54 16.56 -14.12
N GLN A 66 1.45 15.82 -14.42
CA GLN A 66 0.28 15.76 -13.54
C GLN A 66 0.60 15.05 -12.22
N VAL A 67 1.55 14.14 -12.25
CA VAL A 67 2.08 13.42 -11.09
C VAL A 67 3.56 13.74 -10.95
N THR A 68 3.96 14.09 -9.73
CA THR A 68 5.37 14.33 -9.40
C THR A 68 5.89 13.18 -8.53
N PRO A 69 6.75 12.30 -9.06
CA PRO A 69 7.46 11.30 -8.28
C PRO A 69 8.57 11.94 -7.43
N PHE A 70 8.62 11.59 -6.15
CA PHE A 70 9.66 12.07 -5.22
C PHE A 70 9.84 11.07 -4.07
N SER A 71 10.64 11.41 -3.05
CA SER A 71 10.77 10.60 -1.84
C SER A 71 10.50 11.39 -0.58
N ILE A 72 9.99 10.69 0.44
CA ILE A 72 9.80 11.18 1.81
C ILE A 72 10.73 10.39 2.71
N LYS A 73 11.53 11.07 3.52
CA LYS A 73 12.42 10.43 4.48
C LYS A 73 11.70 10.18 5.80
N THR A 74 11.81 8.95 6.32
CA THR A 74 11.29 8.59 7.64
C THR A 74 12.25 8.98 8.77
N ALA A 75 11.75 9.02 10.01
CA ALA A 75 12.56 9.35 11.18
C ALA A 75 13.68 8.34 11.44
N ASP A 76 13.50 7.08 11.03
CA ASP A 76 14.51 6.01 11.14
C ASP A 76 15.40 5.88 9.88
N GLY A 77 15.30 6.83 8.94
CA GLY A 77 16.23 7.01 7.84
C GLY A 77 15.86 6.34 6.51
N GLU A 78 14.73 5.63 6.44
CA GLU A 78 14.26 5.04 5.19
C GLU A 78 13.76 6.10 4.20
N GLN A 79 13.78 5.75 2.91
CA GLN A 79 13.28 6.59 1.83
C GLN A 79 11.99 5.96 1.28
N LEU A 80 10.87 6.65 1.43
CA LEU A 80 9.58 6.23 0.89
C LEU A 80 9.37 6.89 -0.47
N TYR A 81 9.17 6.07 -1.48
CA TYR A 81 8.84 6.55 -2.82
C TYR A 81 7.39 7.04 -2.86
N ALA A 82 7.18 8.23 -3.38
CA ALA A 82 5.91 8.94 -3.30
C ALA A 82 5.48 9.51 -4.65
N TRP A 83 4.16 9.62 -4.85
CA TRP A 83 3.51 10.36 -5.93
C TRP A 83 2.64 11.46 -5.35
N HIS A 84 2.92 12.72 -5.70
CA HIS A 84 1.98 13.82 -5.54
C HIS A 84 1.19 14.01 -6.84
N ILE A 85 -0.13 13.94 -6.76
CA ILE A 85 -1.05 13.92 -7.90
C ILE A 85 -1.90 15.19 -7.88
N LEU A 86 -1.80 15.98 -8.95
CA LEU A 86 -2.60 17.19 -9.15
C LEU A 86 -4.03 16.85 -9.54
N PRO A 87 -5.03 17.58 -9.00
CA PRO A 87 -6.41 17.53 -9.49
C PRO A 87 -6.49 18.06 -10.93
N ILE A 88 -7.34 17.43 -11.74
CA ILE A 88 -7.32 17.60 -13.20
C ILE A 88 -7.65 19.03 -13.69
N GLU A 89 -8.56 19.74 -13.03
CA GLU A 89 -8.88 21.11 -13.43
C GLU A 89 -7.77 22.09 -13.03
N LEU A 90 -7.13 21.87 -11.87
CA LEU A 90 -5.98 22.66 -11.46
C LEU A 90 -4.82 22.46 -12.44
N TYR A 91 -4.58 21.19 -12.85
CA TYR A 91 -3.60 20.87 -13.88
C TYR A 91 -3.87 21.66 -15.17
N ARG A 92 -5.11 21.60 -15.71
CA ARG A 92 -5.50 22.28 -16.97
C ARG A 92 -5.28 23.80 -16.92
N LYS A 93 -5.57 24.41 -15.76
CA LYS A 93 -5.35 25.85 -15.57
C LYS A 93 -3.85 26.25 -15.55
N ASN A 94 -2.96 25.30 -15.25
CA ASN A 94 -1.52 25.53 -15.13
C ASN A 94 -0.69 24.71 -16.11
N GLU A 95 -1.31 24.10 -17.12
CA GLU A 95 -0.69 23.11 -18.01
C GLU A 95 0.59 23.62 -18.65
N LEU A 96 0.59 24.85 -19.19
CA LEU A 96 1.76 25.42 -19.86
C LEU A 96 2.98 25.43 -18.95
N SER A 97 2.85 25.89 -17.71
CA SER A 97 3.96 25.93 -16.76
C SER A 97 4.40 24.55 -16.27
N LEU A 98 3.46 23.60 -16.16
CA LEU A 98 3.74 22.24 -15.73
C LEU A 98 4.49 21.42 -16.78
N VAL A 99 4.11 21.56 -18.07
CA VAL A 99 4.76 20.79 -19.15
C VAL A 99 6.16 21.28 -19.51
N GLU A 100 6.52 22.50 -19.12
CA GLU A 100 7.89 23.04 -19.27
C GLU A 100 8.88 22.42 -18.28
N GLU A 101 8.39 21.92 -17.14
CA GLU A 101 9.26 21.30 -16.15
C GLU A 101 9.82 19.94 -16.64
N PRO A 102 11.01 19.54 -16.17
CA PRO A 102 11.54 18.20 -16.42
C PRO A 102 10.62 17.12 -15.87
N ILE A 103 10.45 16.02 -16.62
CA ILE A 103 9.71 14.84 -16.16
C ILE A 103 10.56 13.97 -15.23
N GLY A 104 9.89 13.08 -14.47
CA GLY A 104 10.51 12.04 -13.68
C GLY A 104 10.73 12.40 -12.22
N PHE A 105 11.52 11.57 -11.56
CA PHE A 105 11.81 11.69 -10.13
C PHE A 105 12.50 13.01 -9.78
N VAL A 106 12.09 13.61 -8.66
CA VAL A 106 12.68 14.82 -8.12
C VAL A 106 13.20 14.60 -6.70
N SER A 107 14.41 15.08 -6.44
CA SER A 107 15.00 15.00 -5.11
C SER A 107 14.42 16.04 -4.14
N ASP A 108 14.00 17.19 -4.67
CA ASP A 108 13.36 18.26 -3.91
C ASP A 108 12.07 18.70 -4.61
N ILE A 109 10.94 18.19 -4.11
CA ILE A 109 9.63 18.51 -4.66
C ILE A 109 9.23 19.98 -4.44
N THR A 110 9.82 20.66 -3.44
CA THR A 110 9.46 22.05 -3.11
C THR A 110 9.75 23.03 -4.24
N SER A 111 10.66 22.69 -5.12
CA SER A 111 11.00 23.46 -6.32
C SER A 111 9.96 23.34 -7.43
N ARG A 112 9.05 22.34 -7.37
CA ARG A 112 8.10 22.04 -8.44
C ARG A 112 6.85 22.90 -8.39
N ARG A 113 6.37 23.31 -9.56
CA ARG A 113 5.10 24.06 -9.69
C ARG A 113 3.93 23.29 -9.09
N ALA A 114 3.86 21.99 -9.28
CA ALA A 114 2.83 21.14 -8.69
C ALA A 114 2.76 21.25 -7.16
N PHE A 115 3.91 21.29 -6.48
CA PHE A 115 3.99 21.46 -5.03
C PHE A 115 3.57 22.87 -4.60
N GLN A 116 4.01 23.91 -5.33
CA GLN A 116 3.63 25.29 -5.03
C GLN A 116 2.10 25.47 -5.13
N LEU A 117 1.46 24.86 -6.13
CA LEU A 117 0.00 24.87 -6.29
C LEU A 117 -0.74 24.18 -5.12
N LEU A 118 -0.15 23.21 -4.45
CA LEU A 118 -0.68 22.61 -3.23
C LEU A 118 -0.47 23.54 -2.03
N ARG A 119 0.77 24.00 -1.83
CA ARG A 119 1.18 24.75 -0.63
C ARG A 119 0.54 26.15 -0.56
N ASP A 120 0.49 26.83 -1.70
CA ASP A 120 0.10 28.25 -1.76
C ASP A 120 -1.43 28.46 -1.86
N ASP A 121 -2.21 27.39 -2.03
CA ASP A 121 -3.68 27.47 -2.06
C ASP A 121 -4.27 27.23 -0.65
N PRO A 122 -4.83 28.26 -0.01
CA PRO A 122 -5.41 28.13 1.34
C PRO A 122 -6.66 27.23 1.37
N GLU A 123 -7.23 26.86 0.23
CA GLU A 123 -8.38 25.96 0.16
C GLU A 123 -8.00 24.55 -0.33
N ALA A 124 -6.73 24.32 -0.67
CA ALA A 124 -6.27 23.00 -1.08
C ALA A 124 -6.54 21.96 0.01
N ARG A 125 -6.96 20.78 -0.39
CA ARG A 125 -7.20 19.61 0.45
C ARG A 125 -6.30 18.48 -0.02
N LEU A 126 -5.82 17.69 0.92
CA LEU A 126 -4.91 16.58 0.61
C LEU A 126 -5.51 15.26 1.08
N ILE A 127 -5.60 14.30 0.18
CA ILE A 127 -5.91 12.92 0.52
C ILE A 127 -4.61 12.13 0.63
N LEU A 128 -4.34 11.58 1.81
CA LEU A 128 -3.26 10.64 2.03
C LEU A 128 -3.79 9.23 1.74
N HIS A 129 -3.31 8.62 0.67
CA HIS A 129 -3.75 7.30 0.23
C HIS A 129 -2.83 6.22 0.77
N MET A 130 -3.33 5.44 1.73
CA MET A 130 -2.67 4.28 2.34
C MET A 130 -3.09 3.02 1.59
N HIS A 131 -2.17 2.44 0.82
CA HIS A 131 -2.50 1.32 -0.07
C HIS A 131 -2.56 -0.05 0.66
N GLY A 132 -3.16 -1.04 0.01
CA GLY A 132 -3.21 -2.43 0.48
C GLY A 132 -1.93 -3.21 0.20
N ALA A 133 -1.90 -4.48 0.61
CA ALA A 133 -0.78 -5.39 0.36
C ALA A 133 -0.49 -5.58 -1.14
N GLY A 134 0.76 -5.87 -1.46
CA GLY A 134 1.25 -6.10 -2.82
C GLY A 134 1.24 -4.88 -3.72
N GLY A 135 1.94 -4.96 -4.85
CA GLY A 135 1.99 -3.90 -5.85
C GLY A 135 2.76 -2.65 -5.41
N THR A 136 2.61 -1.60 -6.20
CA THR A 136 3.25 -0.28 -6.01
C THR A 136 2.21 0.82 -6.15
N VAL A 137 2.58 2.09 -5.96
CA VAL A 137 1.72 3.25 -6.21
C VAL A 137 1.06 3.24 -7.60
N GLY A 138 1.69 2.61 -8.61
CA GLY A 138 1.16 2.50 -9.98
C GLY A 138 0.33 1.25 -10.27
N SER A 139 0.09 0.37 -9.29
CA SER A 139 -0.50 -0.95 -9.55
C SER A 139 -2.02 -0.97 -9.65
N GLY A 140 -2.53 -1.75 -10.59
CA GLY A 140 -3.93 -2.15 -10.68
C GLY A 140 -4.90 -0.98 -10.69
N TYR A 141 -5.91 -1.06 -9.82
CA TYR A 141 -6.97 -0.07 -9.66
C TYR A 141 -6.55 1.17 -8.84
N ARG A 142 -5.32 1.26 -8.33
CA ARG A 142 -4.86 2.43 -7.55
C ARG A 142 -4.91 3.70 -8.38
N VAL A 143 -4.44 3.64 -9.61
CA VAL A 143 -4.45 4.79 -10.52
C VAL A 143 -5.86 5.32 -10.83
N PRO A 144 -6.86 4.50 -11.21
CA PRO A 144 -8.25 4.93 -11.28
C PRO A 144 -8.79 5.52 -9.97
N ASN A 145 -8.42 4.95 -8.81
CA ASN A 145 -8.84 5.45 -7.50
C ASN A 145 -8.33 6.87 -7.25
N TYR A 146 -7.09 7.18 -7.57
CA TYR A 146 -6.56 8.55 -7.37
C TYR A 146 -7.37 9.58 -8.14
N ARG A 147 -7.78 9.25 -9.38
CA ARG A 147 -8.65 10.13 -10.19
C ARG A 147 -10.04 10.27 -9.57
N ALA A 148 -10.61 9.19 -9.08
CA ALA A 148 -11.92 9.20 -8.43
C ALA A 148 -11.90 10.02 -7.13
N LEU A 149 -10.84 9.90 -6.32
CA LEU A 149 -10.67 10.63 -5.06
C LEU A 149 -10.58 12.14 -5.28
N SER A 150 -9.91 12.61 -6.34
CA SER A 150 -9.83 14.04 -6.65
C SER A 150 -11.07 14.58 -7.39
N ALA A 151 -11.95 13.72 -7.92
CA ALA A 151 -13.11 14.13 -8.72
C ALA A 151 -14.17 14.91 -7.93
N GLY A 152 -14.24 14.74 -6.59
CA GLY A 152 -15.20 15.49 -5.75
C GLY A 152 -14.98 17.01 -5.73
N ASN A 153 -13.76 17.46 -5.91
CA ASN A 153 -13.40 18.85 -6.21
C ASN A 153 -12.12 18.86 -7.04
N PRO A 154 -12.27 18.80 -8.39
CA PRO A 154 -11.16 18.58 -9.31
C PRO A 154 -10.21 19.77 -9.48
N SER A 155 -10.39 20.84 -8.71
CA SER A 155 -9.48 21.99 -8.63
C SER A 155 -8.80 22.15 -7.28
N LYS A 156 -9.22 21.41 -6.25
CA LYS A 156 -8.73 21.59 -4.87
C LYS A 156 -8.21 20.32 -4.19
N ILE A 157 -8.69 19.14 -4.59
CA ILE A 157 -8.35 17.89 -3.92
C ILE A 157 -7.13 17.25 -4.58
N HIS A 158 -5.98 17.37 -3.94
CA HIS A 158 -4.74 16.67 -4.29
C HIS A 158 -4.71 15.28 -3.65
N VAL A 159 -3.93 14.37 -4.23
CA VAL A 159 -3.69 13.04 -3.66
C VAL A 159 -2.19 12.86 -3.46
N LEU A 160 -1.80 12.40 -2.27
CA LEU A 160 -0.47 11.93 -1.98
C LEU A 160 -0.55 10.43 -1.68
N THR A 161 0.23 9.65 -2.39
CA THR A 161 0.36 8.21 -2.17
C THR A 161 1.82 7.83 -2.07
N VAL A 162 2.14 6.84 -1.27
CA VAL A 162 3.51 6.34 -1.11
C VAL A 162 3.53 4.83 -1.23
N ASP A 163 4.65 4.31 -1.67
CA ASP A 163 5.02 2.93 -1.43
C ASP A 163 5.61 2.84 -0.02
N TYR A 164 5.02 2.02 0.87
CA TYR A 164 5.62 1.77 2.18
C TYR A 164 7.02 1.16 2.03
N ARG A 165 7.80 1.19 3.11
CA ARG A 165 9.13 0.55 3.11
C ARG A 165 9.10 -0.88 2.57
N GLY A 166 10.06 -1.19 1.71
CA GLY A 166 10.17 -2.49 1.03
C GLY A 166 9.25 -2.68 -0.17
N PHE A 167 8.32 -1.75 -0.43
CA PHE A 167 7.48 -1.77 -1.63
C PHE A 167 8.07 -0.86 -2.73
N GLY A 168 7.84 -1.20 -3.97
CA GLY A 168 8.20 -0.38 -5.13
C GLY A 168 9.67 0.06 -5.12
N TYR A 169 9.89 1.37 -5.07
CA TYR A 169 11.22 1.97 -4.99
C TYR A 169 11.58 2.43 -3.57
N SER A 170 10.75 2.14 -2.56
CA SER A 170 11.05 2.45 -1.17
C SER A 170 12.09 1.51 -0.59
N THR A 171 12.94 2.04 0.29
CA THR A 171 13.96 1.25 1.00
C THR A 171 13.37 0.50 2.21
N GLY A 172 14.16 -0.36 2.83
CA GLY A 172 13.80 -1.05 4.07
C GLY A 172 12.97 -2.32 3.90
N SER A 173 12.34 -2.76 4.98
CA SER A 173 11.49 -3.95 5.03
C SER A 173 10.27 -3.70 5.92
N PRO A 174 9.06 -4.14 5.50
CA PRO A 174 7.83 -3.86 6.22
C PRO A 174 7.71 -4.67 7.52
N SER A 175 7.14 -4.04 8.54
CA SER A 175 6.55 -4.64 9.73
C SER A 175 5.44 -3.73 10.22
N GLU A 176 4.56 -4.21 11.09
CA GLU A 176 3.43 -3.44 11.60
C GLU A 176 3.87 -2.09 12.18
N GLU A 177 4.78 -2.10 13.15
CA GLU A 177 5.31 -0.89 13.79
C GLU A 177 5.95 0.07 12.78
N LYS A 178 6.68 -0.47 11.81
CA LYS A 178 7.41 0.32 10.82
C LYS A 178 6.49 0.95 9.77
N LEU A 179 5.37 0.29 9.41
CA LEU A 179 4.35 0.90 8.53
C LEU A 179 3.69 2.11 9.21
N ILE A 180 3.56 2.11 10.54
CA ILE A 180 3.07 3.27 11.30
C ILE A 180 4.08 4.42 11.25
N LEU A 181 5.39 4.12 11.34
CA LEU A 181 6.44 5.13 11.15
C LEU A 181 6.40 5.75 9.76
N ASP A 182 6.18 4.93 8.73
CA ASP A 182 6.01 5.40 7.36
C ASP A 182 4.81 6.34 7.24
N ALA A 183 3.66 5.94 7.78
CA ALA A 183 2.44 6.74 7.75
C ALA A 183 2.60 8.08 8.50
N ARG A 184 3.32 8.08 9.62
CA ARG A 184 3.66 9.32 10.34
C ARG A 184 4.53 10.24 9.50
N ALA A 185 5.58 9.72 8.85
CA ALA A 185 6.43 10.51 7.97
C ALA A 185 5.65 11.18 6.83
N ILE A 186 4.60 10.52 6.32
CA ILE A 186 3.71 11.08 5.29
C ILE A 186 2.88 12.25 5.85
N VAL A 187 2.34 12.10 7.07
CA VAL A 187 1.57 13.16 7.73
C VAL A 187 2.48 14.34 8.10
N ASP A 188 3.64 14.07 8.68
CA ASP A 188 4.61 15.09 9.05
C ASP A 188 5.04 15.88 7.80
N TRP A 189 5.30 15.20 6.69
CA TRP A 189 5.57 15.86 5.42
C TRP A 189 4.40 16.75 4.96
N ALA A 190 3.16 16.26 5.06
CA ALA A 190 1.98 16.99 4.64
C ALA A 190 1.74 18.25 5.50
N MET A 191 1.99 18.17 6.80
CA MET A 191 1.75 19.27 7.74
C MET A 191 2.93 20.24 7.76
N ASP A 192 4.17 19.75 7.85
CA ASP A 192 5.35 20.58 8.13
C ASP A 192 6.02 21.08 6.84
N VAL A 193 6.02 20.27 5.76
CA VAL A 193 6.66 20.64 4.48
C VAL A 193 5.65 21.26 3.52
N ALA A 194 4.49 20.62 3.33
CA ALA A 194 3.45 21.16 2.45
C ALA A 194 2.57 22.22 3.14
N GLY A 195 2.64 22.37 4.47
CA GLY A 195 1.89 23.38 5.21
C GLY A 195 0.38 23.13 5.24
N ILE A 196 -0.08 21.91 5.03
CA ILE A 196 -1.51 21.59 5.01
C ILE A 196 -1.97 21.27 6.43
N PRO A 197 -2.86 22.05 7.03
CA PRO A 197 -3.35 21.75 8.39
C PRO A 197 -4.14 20.44 8.39
N ALA A 198 -4.06 19.70 9.49
CA ALA A 198 -4.72 18.39 9.64
C ALA A 198 -6.21 18.42 9.26
N THR A 199 -6.91 19.53 9.58
CA THR A 199 -8.34 19.73 9.24
C THR A 199 -8.62 19.78 7.72
N ARG A 200 -7.61 19.83 6.87
CA ARG A 200 -7.69 19.75 5.42
C ARG A 200 -7.07 18.46 4.85
N ILE A 201 -6.63 17.55 5.73
CA ILE A 201 -6.07 16.25 5.38
C ILE A 201 -7.14 15.17 5.59
N LEU A 202 -7.43 14.37 4.56
CA LEU A 202 -8.26 13.16 4.65
C LEU A 202 -7.36 11.94 4.53
N ILE A 203 -7.51 10.98 5.44
CA ILE A 203 -6.80 9.70 5.39
C ILE A 203 -7.69 8.70 4.66
N PHE A 204 -7.18 8.07 3.60
CA PHE A 204 -7.86 7.03 2.85
C PHE A 204 -7.08 5.74 2.94
N GLY A 205 -7.64 4.74 3.60
CA GLY A 205 -7.04 3.42 3.76
C GLY A 205 -7.77 2.33 3.00
N GLN A 206 -7.01 1.42 2.37
CA GLN A 206 -7.58 0.28 1.68
C GLN A 206 -6.93 -1.02 2.13
N SER A 207 -7.75 -2.05 2.49
CA SER A 207 -7.27 -3.35 2.93
C SER A 207 -6.20 -3.17 4.05
N MET A 208 -4.98 -3.66 3.91
CA MET A 208 -3.87 -3.42 4.85
C MET A 208 -3.73 -1.93 5.25
N GLY A 209 -3.91 -1.02 4.29
CA GLY A 209 -3.88 0.42 4.56
C GLY A 209 -4.96 0.90 5.52
N THR A 210 -6.03 0.12 5.77
CA THR A 210 -7.04 0.47 6.78
C THR A 210 -6.50 0.33 8.19
N ALA A 211 -5.72 -0.71 8.47
CA ALA A 211 -5.05 -0.90 9.75
C ALA A 211 -4.04 0.22 10.01
N VAL A 212 -3.23 0.55 9.00
CA VAL A 212 -2.28 1.69 9.06
C VAL A 212 -3.02 3.00 9.33
N SER A 213 -4.13 3.25 8.64
CA SER A 213 -4.94 4.47 8.79
C SER A 213 -5.56 4.60 10.18
N LEU A 214 -6.03 3.49 10.76
CA LEU A 214 -6.59 3.47 12.11
C LEU A 214 -5.52 3.75 13.16
N ALA A 215 -4.39 3.03 13.12
CA ALA A 215 -3.28 3.25 14.03
C ALA A 215 -2.70 4.67 13.94
N LEU A 216 -2.61 5.23 12.73
CA LEU A 216 -2.22 6.61 12.49
C LEU A 216 -3.21 7.59 13.12
N SER A 217 -4.52 7.40 12.88
CA SER A 217 -5.57 8.27 13.44
C SER A 217 -5.58 8.22 14.95
N GLU A 218 -5.42 7.05 15.56
CA GLU A 218 -5.29 6.87 17.00
C GLU A 218 -4.07 7.61 17.55
N HIS A 219 -2.89 7.42 16.93
CA HIS A 219 -1.67 8.09 17.35
C HIS A 219 -1.83 9.60 17.45
N TYR A 220 -2.45 10.24 16.45
CA TYR A 220 -2.64 11.69 16.44
C TYR A 220 -3.78 12.15 17.36
N ALA A 221 -4.82 11.36 17.54
CA ALA A 221 -5.90 11.65 18.48
C ALA A 221 -5.45 11.61 19.94
N LEU A 222 -4.44 10.81 20.28
CA LEU A 222 -3.88 10.68 21.63
C LEU A 222 -2.79 11.72 21.94
N GLN A 223 -2.42 12.58 20.99
CA GLN A 223 -1.46 13.66 21.24
C GLN A 223 -2.06 14.75 22.16
N SER A 224 -1.21 15.59 22.74
CA SER A 224 -1.62 16.73 23.54
C SER A 224 -1.02 18.03 23.00
N PRO A 225 -1.81 18.91 22.36
CA PRO A 225 -3.24 18.77 22.06
C PRO A 225 -3.53 17.69 21.00
N PRO A 226 -4.74 17.10 21.01
CA PRO A 226 -5.13 16.13 19.99
C PRO A 226 -5.16 16.75 18.58
N VAL A 227 -4.70 15.98 17.59
CA VAL A 227 -4.74 16.37 16.18
C VAL A 227 -5.91 15.66 15.51
N ALA A 228 -6.85 16.43 14.96
CA ALA A 228 -8.03 15.92 14.25
C ALA A 228 -7.88 16.15 12.75
N PHE A 229 -7.94 15.07 11.96
CA PHE A 229 -7.98 15.12 10.50
C PHE A 229 -9.38 15.49 9.98
N ALA A 230 -9.48 15.89 8.70
CA ALA A 230 -10.77 16.15 8.05
C ALA A 230 -11.68 14.92 8.04
N GLY A 231 -11.10 13.73 8.04
CA GLY A 231 -11.81 12.45 8.13
C GLY A 231 -10.90 11.28 7.80
N THR A 232 -11.43 10.06 8.05
CA THR A 232 -10.79 8.81 7.68
C THR A 232 -11.80 7.95 6.91
N VAL A 233 -11.42 7.49 5.72
CA VAL A 233 -12.21 6.60 4.87
C VAL A 233 -11.51 5.25 4.79
N LEU A 234 -12.24 4.19 5.12
CA LEU A 234 -11.73 2.82 5.15
C LEU A 234 -12.46 1.95 4.13
N VAL A 235 -11.70 1.34 3.22
CA VAL A 235 -12.22 0.45 2.19
C VAL A 235 -11.71 -0.97 2.44
N ALA A 236 -12.64 -1.92 2.59
CA ALA A 236 -12.36 -3.32 2.92
C ALA A 236 -11.51 -3.48 4.21
N PRO A 237 -11.96 -2.90 5.35
CA PRO A 237 -11.29 -3.08 6.62
C PRO A 237 -11.40 -4.52 7.13
N PHE A 238 -10.45 -4.94 7.95
CA PHE A 238 -10.45 -6.23 8.65
C PHE A 238 -10.15 -6.01 10.14
N VAL A 239 -10.51 -6.98 10.96
CA VAL A 239 -10.34 -6.87 12.43
C VAL A 239 -8.89 -7.07 12.83
N ASP A 240 -8.30 -8.18 12.38
CA ASP A 240 -6.90 -8.55 12.62
C ASP A 240 -6.43 -9.56 11.57
N VAL A 241 -5.11 -9.71 11.44
CA VAL A 241 -4.50 -10.61 10.45
C VAL A 241 -4.78 -12.08 10.78
N ALA A 242 -4.82 -12.46 12.05
CA ALA A 242 -5.08 -13.85 12.45
C ALA A 242 -6.50 -14.29 12.03
N THR A 243 -7.50 -13.44 12.27
CA THR A 243 -8.87 -13.64 11.81
C THR A 243 -8.95 -13.66 10.28
N LEU A 244 -8.28 -12.73 9.59
CA LEU A 244 -8.22 -12.70 8.14
C LEU A 244 -7.64 -14.00 7.57
N VAL A 245 -6.50 -14.45 8.09
CA VAL A 245 -5.81 -15.69 7.66
C VAL A 245 -6.69 -16.92 7.91
N SER A 246 -7.29 -17.03 9.10
CA SER A 246 -8.10 -18.19 9.48
C SER A 246 -9.41 -18.31 8.70
N THR A 247 -9.96 -17.19 8.25
CA THR A 247 -11.22 -17.13 7.49
C THR A 247 -11.00 -17.05 5.96
N TYR A 248 -9.75 -16.87 5.51
CA TYR A 248 -9.45 -16.72 4.09
C TYR A 248 -9.82 -17.97 3.28
N ARG A 249 -10.51 -17.76 2.17
CA ARG A 249 -10.92 -18.81 1.23
C ARG A 249 -10.45 -18.48 -0.19
N ILE A 250 -9.70 -19.39 -0.81
CA ILE A 250 -9.35 -19.28 -2.23
C ILE A 250 -10.63 -19.45 -3.05
N ALA A 251 -10.87 -18.51 -3.98
CA ALA A 251 -12.07 -18.44 -4.81
C ALA A 251 -13.38 -18.51 -3.98
N GLY A 252 -13.37 -18.02 -2.74
CA GLY A 252 -14.53 -18.01 -1.85
C GLY A 252 -14.92 -19.39 -1.28
N THR A 253 -14.21 -20.47 -1.63
CA THR A 253 -14.61 -21.85 -1.31
C THR A 253 -13.57 -22.63 -0.50
N ILE A 254 -12.31 -22.61 -0.87
CA ILE A 254 -11.25 -23.48 -0.31
C ILE A 254 -10.56 -22.80 0.88
N PRO A 255 -10.80 -23.27 2.14
CA PRO A 255 -10.21 -22.67 3.33
C PRO A 255 -8.78 -23.19 3.57
N ILE A 256 -7.83 -22.84 2.71
CA ILE A 256 -6.45 -23.38 2.70
C ILE A 256 -5.70 -23.10 4.00
N LEU A 257 -6.03 -22.03 4.71
CA LEU A 257 -5.40 -21.62 5.96
C LEU A 257 -6.22 -21.99 7.22
N SER A 258 -7.28 -22.80 7.07
CA SER A 258 -8.12 -23.24 8.19
C SER A 258 -7.39 -23.97 9.33
N PRO A 259 -6.22 -24.63 9.15
CA PRO A 259 -5.46 -25.14 10.28
C PRO A 259 -5.06 -24.09 11.31
N PHE A 260 -4.81 -22.85 10.89
CA PHE A 260 -4.53 -21.74 11.82
C PHE A 260 -5.69 -21.45 12.76
N ALA A 261 -6.94 -21.63 12.32
CA ALA A 261 -8.11 -21.49 13.18
C ALA A 261 -8.31 -22.67 14.14
N ARG A 262 -7.85 -23.88 13.76
CA ARG A 262 -8.10 -25.12 14.50
C ARG A 262 -7.00 -25.49 15.49
N PHE A 263 -5.80 -25.04 15.26
CA PHE A 263 -4.62 -25.36 16.06
C PHE A 263 -4.06 -24.09 16.73
N PRO A 264 -4.32 -23.86 18.04
CA PRO A 264 -3.89 -22.66 18.74
C PRO A 264 -2.37 -22.42 18.69
N GLN A 265 -1.57 -23.49 18.60
CA GLN A 265 -0.13 -23.38 18.44
C GLN A 265 0.30 -22.72 17.13
N LEU A 266 -0.46 -22.98 16.03
CA LEU A 266 -0.22 -22.32 14.75
C LEU A 266 -0.70 -20.87 14.81
N SER A 267 -1.86 -20.60 15.43
CA SER A 267 -2.37 -19.23 15.61
C SER A 267 -1.42 -18.38 16.47
N ALA A 268 -0.87 -18.94 17.54
CA ALA A 268 0.10 -18.25 18.40
C ALA A 268 1.43 -17.96 17.70
N ALA A 269 1.73 -18.62 16.57
CA ALA A 269 2.91 -18.37 15.75
C ALA A 269 2.68 -17.28 14.69
N VAL A 270 1.48 -16.71 14.59
CA VAL A 270 1.20 -15.54 13.72
C VAL A 270 1.60 -14.28 14.51
N TYR A 271 2.72 -13.67 14.12
CA TYR A 271 3.39 -12.56 14.81
C TYR A 271 3.08 -11.17 14.21
N LEU A 272 2.01 -11.05 13.43
CA LEU A 272 1.70 -9.82 12.69
C LEU A 272 0.47 -9.15 13.24
#